data_0909c0c1c0c55c25c6d3b90b20f9df49
#
_entry.id   0909c0c1c0c55c25c6d3b90b20f9df49
#
_cell.length_a   1.000
_cell.length_b   1.000
_cell.length_c   1.000
_cell.angle_alpha   90.00
_cell.angle_beta   90.00
_cell.angle_gamma   90.00
#
_symmetry.space_group_name_H-M   'P 1'
#
loop_
_entity.id
_entity.type
_entity.pdbx_description
1 polymer ?
#
loop_
_entity_poly.entity_id
_entity_poly.type
_entity_poly.pdbx_seq_one_letter_code
_entity_poly.pdbx_strand_id
1 'polypeptide(L)'
;YTYVGGGPGSGLHKSTDGGKTWKEINKGLPGVEIGRIGMDISDANPEIIYAIVEAAERKGGFYKSTNRGETWVKQSGKVTSGNYYQEIFADPVDEDVVYIMDTWMSVTHDGGKSFKNVGEDYKHVDNHAMWINPNNNSHWLVGCDGGIYETFDKGKKWDFKKNLPVTQFYKVAVDNAEPFYNIYGGTQDNFSIGGPSRVNNSHGLSNQDWFITH
;
A
#
# COMPACT_ATOMS: atom_id res chain seq x y z
N TYR A 1 -15.90 21.28 -4.25
CA TYR A 1 -15.99 19.94 -4.85
C TYR A 1 -16.29 18.96 -3.72
N THR A 2 -17.35 18.19 -3.85
CA THR A 2 -17.67 17.10 -2.92
C THR A 2 -16.96 15.86 -3.44
N TYR A 3 -16.13 15.24 -2.62
CA TYR A 3 -15.52 13.94 -2.94
C TYR A 3 -16.60 12.86 -2.88
N VAL A 4 -16.79 12.14 -3.96
CA VAL A 4 -17.71 10.99 -4.04
C VAL A 4 -16.86 9.74 -4.15
N GLY A 5 -16.81 8.95 -3.08
CA GLY A 5 -15.99 7.74 -2.99
C GLY A 5 -16.55 6.55 -3.79
N GLY A 6 -17.68 6.68 -4.45
CA GLY A 6 -18.28 5.61 -5.22
C GLY A 6 -19.35 6.10 -6.17
N GLY A 7 -19.91 5.20 -6.98
CA GLY A 7 -20.95 5.54 -7.94
C GLY A 7 -21.63 4.31 -8.56
N PRO A 8 -22.72 4.53 -9.29
CA PRO A 8 -23.55 3.43 -9.84
C PRO A 8 -22.85 2.59 -10.91
N GLY A 9 -21.75 3.09 -11.49
CA GLY A 9 -20.95 2.36 -12.48
C GLY A 9 -19.74 1.64 -11.91
N SER A 10 -19.53 1.69 -10.58
CA SER A 10 -18.40 1.03 -9.94
C SER A 10 -18.65 -0.49 -9.81
N GLY A 11 -17.61 -1.27 -10.04
CA GLY A 11 -17.68 -2.73 -9.92
C GLY A 11 -16.51 -3.43 -10.56
N LEU A 12 -16.51 -4.76 -10.49
CA LEU A 12 -15.49 -5.60 -11.08
C LEU A 12 -15.91 -6.10 -12.46
N HIS A 13 -14.99 -6.04 -13.38
CA HIS A 13 -15.19 -6.53 -14.75
C HIS A 13 -14.07 -7.48 -15.13
N LYS A 14 -14.40 -8.53 -15.87
CA LYS A 14 -13.49 -9.58 -16.32
C LYS A 14 -13.49 -9.69 -17.85
N SER A 15 -12.34 -9.75 -18.43
CA SER A 15 -12.12 -10.10 -19.82
C SER A 15 -11.51 -11.50 -19.92
N THR A 16 -11.91 -12.28 -20.93
CA THR A 16 -11.33 -13.58 -21.28
C THR A 16 -10.76 -13.61 -22.70
N ASP A 17 -10.71 -12.44 -23.36
CA ASP A 17 -10.29 -12.30 -24.77
C ASP A 17 -9.20 -11.22 -24.97
N GLY A 18 -8.41 -10.98 -23.90
CA GLY A 18 -7.32 -10.01 -23.95
C GLY A 18 -7.78 -8.56 -23.93
N GLY A 19 -8.92 -8.27 -23.25
CA GLY A 19 -9.43 -6.91 -23.07
C GLY A 19 -10.33 -6.41 -24.19
N LYS A 20 -10.69 -7.25 -25.16
CA LYS A 20 -11.60 -6.87 -26.27
C LYS A 20 -13.04 -6.73 -25.80
N THR A 21 -13.48 -7.63 -24.91
CA THR A 21 -14.79 -7.56 -24.27
C THR A 21 -14.66 -7.71 -22.76
N TRP A 22 -15.59 -7.10 -22.02
CA TRP A 22 -15.62 -7.12 -20.57
C TRP A 22 -17.00 -7.50 -20.07
N LYS A 23 -17.03 -8.40 -19.10
CA LYS A 23 -18.26 -8.85 -18.41
C LYS A 23 -18.18 -8.40 -16.95
N GLU A 24 -19.28 -7.85 -16.46
CA GLU A 24 -19.45 -7.54 -15.04
C GLU A 24 -19.47 -8.83 -14.21
N ILE A 25 -18.74 -8.85 -13.09
CA ILE A 25 -18.62 -10.00 -12.19
C ILE A 25 -18.92 -9.61 -10.72
N ASN A 26 -19.97 -8.83 -10.49
CA ASN A 26 -20.33 -8.29 -9.17
C ASN A 26 -21.25 -9.20 -8.34
N LYS A 27 -21.58 -10.41 -8.79
CA LYS A 27 -22.50 -11.31 -8.08
C LYS A 27 -21.99 -11.66 -6.68
N GLY A 28 -22.68 -11.16 -5.64
CA GLY A 28 -22.32 -11.34 -4.23
C GLY A 28 -21.58 -10.16 -3.62
N LEU A 29 -21.17 -9.16 -4.42
CA LEU A 29 -20.71 -7.87 -3.91
C LEU A 29 -21.90 -7.02 -3.41
N PRO A 30 -21.66 -5.91 -2.68
CA PRO A 30 -22.75 -5.05 -2.20
C PRO A 30 -23.63 -4.53 -3.33
N GLY A 31 -24.95 -4.63 -3.18
CA GLY A 31 -25.95 -4.09 -4.12
C GLY A 31 -26.22 -2.59 -3.92
N VAL A 32 -25.25 -1.82 -3.44
CA VAL A 32 -25.29 -0.37 -3.24
C VAL A 32 -24.09 0.24 -3.95
N GLU A 33 -23.99 1.56 -3.98
CA GLU A 33 -22.84 2.23 -4.57
C GLU A 33 -21.53 1.73 -3.98
N ILE A 34 -20.67 1.22 -4.86
CA ILE A 34 -19.33 0.72 -4.54
C ILE A 34 -18.34 1.84 -4.79
N GLY A 35 -17.43 2.04 -3.85
CA GLY A 35 -16.31 2.94 -3.95
C GLY A 35 -15.05 2.26 -4.47
N ARG A 36 -13.93 2.46 -3.77
CA ARG A 36 -12.65 1.86 -4.13
C ARG A 36 -12.64 0.36 -3.82
N ILE A 37 -12.02 -0.40 -4.70
CA ILE A 37 -11.82 -1.84 -4.53
C ILE A 37 -10.32 -2.13 -4.65
N GLY A 38 -9.75 -2.77 -3.63
CA GLY A 38 -8.48 -3.47 -3.73
C GLY A 38 -8.72 -4.95 -4.00
N MET A 39 -7.87 -5.54 -4.84
CA MET A 39 -8.05 -6.93 -5.24
C MET A 39 -6.70 -7.60 -5.48
N ASP A 40 -6.59 -8.87 -5.07
CA ASP A 40 -5.45 -9.70 -5.40
C ASP A 40 -5.85 -11.14 -5.66
N ILE A 41 -5.10 -11.83 -6.52
CA ILE A 41 -5.30 -13.23 -6.89
C ILE A 41 -4.29 -14.07 -6.12
N SER A 42 -4.74 -15.14 -5.48
CA SER A 42 -3.84 -16.05 -4.79
C SER A 42 -2.96 -16.82 -5.77
N ASP A 43 -1.64 -16.61 -5.70
CA ASP A 43 -0.67 -17.41 -6.45
C ASP A 43 -0.67 -18.88 -6.01
N ALA A 44 -0.96 -19.15 -4.73
CA ALA A 44 -1.07 -20.50 -4.19
C ALA A 44 -2.26 -21.27 -4.78
N ASN A 45 -3.35 -20.57 -5.12
CA ASN A 45 -4.55 -21.15 -5.75
C ASN A 45 -5.25 -20.10 -6.62
N PRO A 46 -5.01 -20.05 -7.94
CA PRO A 46 -5.57 -19.05 -8.86
C PRO A 46 -7.10 -19.08 -9.03
N GLU A 47 -7.82 -20.05 -8.47
CA GLU A 47 -9.28 -20.03 -8.39
C GLU A 47 -9.75 -18.99 -7.34
N ILE A 48 -8.88 -18.66 -6.37
CA ILE A 48 -9.19 -17.75 -5.27
C ILE A 48 -8.77 -16.33 -5.63
N ILE A 49 -9.71 -15.41 -5.46
CA ILE A 49 -9.49 -13.97 -5.55
C ILE A 49 -10.03 -13.33 -4.28
N TYR A 50 -9.26 -12.42 -3.71
CA TYR A 50 -9.67 -11.59 -2.59
C TYR A 50 -9.99 -10.17 -3.04
N ALA A 51 -10.94 -9.55 -2.38
CA ALA A 51 -11.26 -8.13 -2.59
C ALA A 51 -11.60 -7.45 -1.27
N ILE A 52 -11.05 -6.25 -1.07
CA ILE A 52 -11.50 -5.34 -0.03
C ILE A 52 -12.30 -4.23 -0.69
N VAL A 53 -13.53 -4.05 -0.26
CA VAL A 53 -14.53 -3.25 -0.96
C VAL A 53 -15.04 -2.13 -0.07
N GLU A 54 -14.87 -0.89 -0.52
CA GLU A 54 -15.60 0.25 0.04
C GLU A 54 -17.01 0.29 -0.57
N ALA A 55 -18.03 0.49 0.25
CA ALA A 55 -19.41 0.60 -0.22
C ALA A 55 -20.23 1.51 0.67
N ALA A 56 -21.23 2.14 0.07
CA ALA A 56 -22.22 2.94 0.78
C ALA A 56 -22.95 2.12 1.86
N GLU A 57 -23.65 2.81 2.75
CA GLU A 57 -24.48 2.22 3.82
C GLU A 57 -23.71 1.26 4.75
N ARG A 58 -22.38 1.40 4.85
CA ARG A 58 -21.47 0.50 5.62
C ARG A 58 -21.56 -0.97 5.18
N LYS A 59 -21.90 -1.21 3.91
CA LYS A 59 -21.99 -2.57 3.34
C LYS A 59 -20.65 -3.08 2.80
N GLY A 60 -19.61 -2.26 2.79
CA GLY A 60 -18.24 -2.64 2.47
C GLY A 60 -17.72 -3.79 3.34
N GLY A 61 -16.57 -4.31 3.00
CA GLY A 61 -15.94 -5.41 3.73
C GLY A 61 -14.91 -6.17 2.91
N PHE A 62 -14.48 -7.30 3.45
CA PHE A 62 -13.55 -8.21 2.83
C PHE A 62 -14.30 -9.40 2.21
N TYR A 63 -14.02 -9.68 0.94
CA TYR A 63 -14.71 -10.67 0.12
C TYR A 63 -13.72 -11.68 -0.43
N LYS A 64 -14.19 -12.93 -0.61
CA LYS A 64 -13.46 -14.03 -1.25
C LYS A 64 -14.30 -14.59 -2.40
N SER A 65 -13.68 -14.80 -3.54
CA SER A 65 -14.18 -15.64 -4.61
C SER A 65 -13.36 -16.93 -4.64
N THR A 66 -13.99 -18.07 -4.92
CA THR A 66 -13.34 -19.38 -5.10
C THR A 66 -13.56 -19.92 -6.51
N ASN A 67 -13.96 -19.06 -7.44
CA ASN A 67 -14.28 -19.40 -8.82
C ASN A 67 -13.88 -18.28 -9.79
N ARG A 68 -12.68 -17.72 -9.61
CA ARG A 68 -12.10 -16.69 -10.49
C ARG A 68 -12.99 -15.45 -10.64
N GLY A 69 -13.66 -15.02 -9.57
CA GLY A 69 -14.50 -13.82 -9.55
C GLY A 69 -15.91 -14.00 -10.07
N GLU A 70 -16.36 -15.19 -10.45
CA GLU A 70 -17.74 -15.40 -10.94
C GLU A 70 -18.78 -15.16 -9.83
N THR A 71 -18.42 -15.45 -8.58
CA THR A 71 -19.24 -15.13 -7.39
C THR A 71 -18.35 -14.74 -6.21
N TRP A 72 -18.90 -13.87 -5.36
CA TRP A 72 -18.19 -13.33 -4.20
C TRP A 72 -18.97 -13.65 -2.91
N VAL A 73 -18.23 -13.96 -1.85
CA VAL A 73 -18.77 -14.19 -0.52
C VAL A 73 -18.08 -13.26 0.47
N LYS A 74 -18.87 -12.47 1.18
CA LYS A 74 -18.36 -11.61 2.25
C LYS A 74 -17.81 -12.47 3.38
N GLN A 75 -16.53 -12.27 3.72
CA GLN A 75 -15.88 -12.97 4.81
C GLN A 75 -16.00 -12.21 6.14
N SER A 76 -15.88 -10.89 6.08
CA SER A 76 -15.96 -10.02 7.26
C SER A 76 -16.30 -8.57 6.88
N GLY A 77 -16.52 -7.75 7.90
CA GLY A 77 -16.71 -6.30 7.74
C GLY A 77 -15.40 -5.50 7.70
N LYS A 78 -14.23 -6.15 7.54
CA LYS A 78 -12.94 -5.45 7.49
C LYS A 78 -12.89 -4.53 6.28
N VAL A 79 -12.57 -3.27 6.54
CA VAL A 79 -12.27 -2.22 5.55
C VAL A 79 -10.99 -1.52 5.96
N THR A 80 -10.43 -0.70 5.11
CA THR A 80 -9.29 0.17 5.40
C THR A 80 -9.75 1.56 5.85
N SER A 81 -8.80 2.41 6.22
CA SER A 81 -9.05 3.80 6.65
C SER A 81 -9.52 4.73 5.53
N GLY A 82 -9.89 4.20 4.38
CA GLY A 82 -10.49 4.96 3.27
C GLY A 82 -9.46 5.55 2.31
N ASN A 83 -9.82 6.53 1.56
CA ASN A 83 -9.28 7.25 0.40
C ASN A 83 -7.89 6.90 -0.17
N TYR A 84 -6.91 6.54 0.65
CA TYR A 84 -5.52 6.30 0.23
C TYR A 84 -5.13 4.82 0.24
N TYR A 85 -5.92 4.00 0.92
CA TYR A 85 -5.64 2.57 1.08
C TYR A 85 -6.63 1.75 0.24
N GLN A 86 -6.66 0.48 0.34
CA GLN A 86 -7.42 -0.60 -0.31
C GLN A 86 -6.48 -1.57 -1.05
N GLU A 87 -5.17 -1.48 -0.83
CA GLU A 87 -4.21 -2.44 -1.36
C GLU A 87 -4.19 -3.67 -0.45
N ILE A 88 -4.29 -4.84 -1.09
CA ILE A 88 -4.17 -6.14 -0.42
C ILE A 88 -3.18 -7.02 -1.19
N PHE A 89 -2.53 -7.93 -0.47
CA PHE A 89 -1.52 -8.84 -1.02
C PHE A 89 -1.74 -10.23 -0.47
N ALA A 90 -2.09 -11.19 -1.34
CA ALA A 90 -2.21 -12.58 -0.99
C ALA A 90 -0.82 -13.21 -0.81
N ASP A 91 -0.68 -14.08 0.20
CA ASP A 91 0.56 -14.82 0.39
C ASP A 91 0.75 -15.80 -0.79
N PRO A 92 1.93 -15.82 -1.45
CA PRO A 92 2.14 -16.65 -2.63
C PRO A 92 2.19 -18.15 -2.34
N VAL A 93 2.24 -18.55 -1.07
CA VAL A 93 2.39 -19.95 -0.64
C VAL A 93 1.15 -20.46 0.10
N ASP A 94 0.44 -19.59 0.83
CA ASP A 94 -0.72 -19.95 1.66
C ASP A 94 -1.96 -19.23 1.17
N GLU A 95 -2.91 -19.99 0.61
CA GLU A 95 -4.13 -19.44 0.01
C GLU A 95 -5.07 -18.73 0.99
N ASP A 96 -4.96 -18.95 2.29
CA ASP A 96 -5.80 -18.33 3.32
C ASP A 96 -5.15 -17.11 4.00
N VAL A 97 -3.91 -16.78 3.62
CA VAL A 97 -3.19 -15.62 4.18
C VAL A 97 -3.25 -14.43 3.23
N VAL A 98 -3.73 -13.29 3.75
CA VAL A 98 -3.77 -12.02 3.00
C VAL A 98 -3.37 -10.87 3.91
N TYR A 99 -2.53 -9.99 3.41
CA TYR A 99 -2.09 -8.76 4.07
C TYR A 99 -2.89 -7.58 3.52
N ILE A 100 -3.27 -6.66 4.39
CA ILE A 100 -3.95 -5.41 4.03
C ILE A 100 -3.04 -4.25 4.38
N MET A 101 -2.81 -3.38 3.40
CA MET A 101 -2.12 -2.11 3.58
C MET A 101 -3.11 -1.08 4.13
N ASP A 102 -2.66 -0.37 5.13
CA ASP A 102 -3.41 0.69 5.81
C ASP A 102 -2.39 1.53 6.61
N THR A 103 -2.84 2.51 7.38
CA THR A 103 -1.98 3.17 8.38
C THR A 103 -1.21 2.11 9.18
N TRP A 104 -1.89 1.06 9.64
CA TRP A 104 -1.30 -0.12 10.28
C TRP A 104 -1.63 -1.36 9.46
N MET A 105 -0.62 -2.11 9.07
CA MET A 105 -0.81 -3.37 8.35
C MET A 105 -1.62 -4.37 9.18
N SER A 106 -2.51 -5.08 8.51
CA SER A 106 -3.21 -6.21 9.12
C SER A 106 -3.13 -7.46 8.25
N VAL A 107 -3.27 -8.61 8.88
CA VAL A 107 -3.19 -9.92 8.23
C VAL A 107 -4.32 -10.82 8.66
N THR A 108 -4.87 -11.58 7.72
CA THR A 108 -5.72 -12.73 7.97
C THR A 108 -4.95 -14.02 7.75
N HIS A 109 -5.30 -15.08 8.48
CA HIS A 109 -4.80 -16.44 8.29
C HIS A 109 -5.94 -17.45 8.13
N ASP A 110 -7.16 -16.97 7.88
CA ASP A 110 -8.39 -17.78 7.80
C ASP A 110 -9.27 -17.36 6.63
N GLY A 111 -8.66 -16.85 5.57
CA GLY A 111 -9.34 -16.44 4.34
C GLY A 111 -10.21 -15.19 4.51
N GLY A 112 -9.90 -14.31 5.46
CA GLY A 112 -10.58 -13.02 5.64
C GLY A 112 -11.67 -13.01 6.70
N LYS A 113 -11.84 -14.06 7.49
CA LYS A 113 -12.85 -14.13 8.56
C LYS A 113 -12.45 -13.32 9.78
N SER A 114 -11.15 -13.34 10.12
CA SER A 114 -10.58 -12.52 11.18
C SER A 114 -9.27 -11.86 10.77
N PHE A 115 -8.93 -10.76 11.44
CA PHE A 115 -7.70 -9.97 11.17
C PHE A 115 -7.00 -9.62 12.47
N LYS A 116 -5.66 -9.57 12.39
CA LYS A 116 -4.79 -9.06 13.45
C LYS A 116 -3.77 -8.11 12.86
N ASN A 117 -3.25 -7.19 13.67
CA ASN A 117 -2.16 -6.33 13.22
C ASN A 117 -0.87 -7.13 12.98
N VAL A 118 -0.13 -6.71 11.97
CA VAL A 118 1.27 -7.13 11.78
C VAL A 118 2.13 -6.32 12.75
N GLY A 119 3.23 -6.88 13.26
CA GLY A 119 4.18 -6.13 14.07
C GLY A 119 4.91 -5.08 13.23
N GLU A 120 4.89 -3.83 13.67
CA GLU A 120 5.51 -2.70 12.97
C GLU A 120 6.42 -1.87 13.89
N ASP A 121 6.99 -2.53 14.92
CA ASP A 121 7.94 -1.88 15.82
C ASP A 121 9.16 -1.37 15.04
N TYR A 122 9.48 -0.08 15.23
CA TYR A 122 10.58 0.62 14.54
C TYR A 122 10.43 0.71 13.00
N LYS A 123 9.24 0.52 12.47
CA LYS A 123 8.89 0.76 11.08
C LYS A 123 7.93 1.95 10.99
N HIS A 124 8.11 2.79 9.95
CA HIS A 124 7.14 3.83 9.65
C HIS A 124 5.79 3.20 9.26
N VAL A 125 4.72 3.81 9.67
CA VAL A 125 3.33 3.47 9.30
C VAL A 125 3.00 3.93 7.88
N ASP A 126 1.72 3.96 7.52
CA ASP A 126 1.20 4.39 6.22
C ASP A 126 1.72 3.53 5.06
N ASN A 127 1.22 2.31 5.01
CA ASN A 127 1.67 1.25 4.11
C ASN A 127 0.88 1.25 2.81
N HIS A 128 1.61 1.20 1.66
CA HIS A 128 1.01 1.31 0.34
C HIS A 128 1.37 0.18 -0.61
N ALA A 129 2.49 -0.49 -0.42
CA ALA A 129 2.93 -1.54 -1.31
C ALA A 129 3.64 -2.66 -0.55
N MET A 130 3.50 -3.88 -1.04
CA MET A 130 4.18 -5.04 -0.48
C MET A 130 4.61 -5.99 -1.60
N TRP A 131 5.78 -6.57 -1.43
CA TRP A 131 6.21 -7.74 -2.19
C TRP A 131 6.59 -8.84 -1.23
N ILE A 132 6.10 -10.04 -1.49
CA ILE A 132 6.40 -11.25 -0.73
C ILE A 132 7.21 -12.17 -1.63
N ASN A 133 8.34 -12.66 -1.13
CA ASN A 133 9.18 -13.59 -1.87
C ASN A 133 8.46 -14.93 -2.07
N PRO A 134 8.16 -15.34 -3.32
CA PRO A 134 7.41 -16.58 -3.58
C PRO A 134 8.17 -17.85 -3.20
N ASN A 135 9.50 -17.78 -3.05
CA ASN A 135 10.34 -18.90 -2.62
C ASN A 135 10.58 -18.94 -1.11
N ASN A 136 10.25 -17.86 -0.42
CA ASN A 136 10.37 -17.75 1.05
C ASN A 136 9.41 -16.68 1.57
N ASN A 137 8.19 -17.05 1.88
CA ASN A 137 7.15 -16.12 2.34
C ASN A 137 7.39 -15.52 3.73
N SER A 138 8.57 -15.68 4.30
CA SER A 138 9.01 -14.90 5.47
C SER A 138 9.78 -13.64 5.10
N HIS A 139 10.17 -13.49 3.83
CA HIS A 139 10.92 -12.37 3.29
C HIS A 139 9.99 -11.42 2.53
N TRP A 140 9.89 -10.18 3.01
CA TRP A 140 9.05 -9.13 2.41
C TRP A 140 9.81 -7.84 2.19
N LEU A 141 9.36 -7.10 1.19
CA LEU A 141 9.62 -5.67 1.04
C LEU A 141 8.31 -4.91 1.20
N VAL A 142 8.30 -3.86 2.00
CA VAL A 142 7.13 -3.01 2.23
C VAL A 142 7.48 -1.56 1.97
N GLY A 143 6.73 -0.92 1.08
CA GLY A 143 6.79 0.51 0.82
C GLY A 143 5.75 1.25 1.65
N CYS A 144 6.19 2.29 2.35
CA CYS A 144 5.36 3.18 3.16
C CYS A 144 5.85 4.63 3.00
N ASP A 145 5.17 5.58 3.62
CA ASP A 145 5.53 7.00 3.53
C ASP A 145 6.93 7.31 4.08
N GLY A 146 7.46 6.46 4.95
CA GLY A 146 8.84 6.54 5.45
C GLY A 146 9.90 5.94 4.53
N GLY A 147 9.52 5.28 3.43
CA GLY A 147 10.43 4.62 2.51
C GLY A 147 10.21 3.11 2.43
N ILE A 148 11.27 2.36 2.12
CA ILE A 148 11.21 0.90 1.98
C ILE A 148 11.81 0.21 3.20
N TYR A 149 11.07 -0.76 3.70
CA TYR A 149 11.48 -1.66 4.79
C TYR A 149 11.49 -3.11 4.31
N GLU A 150 12.44 -3.88 4.82
CA GLU A 150 12.61 -5.30 4.54
C GLU A 150 12.50 -6.12 5.82
N THR A 151 11.87 -7.28 5.74
CA THR A 151 11.83 -8.25 6.84
C THR A 151 12.11 -9.65 6.33
N PHE A 152 12.71 -10.50 7.16
CA PHE A 152 12.96 -11.93 6.87
C PHE A 152 12.25 -12.86 7.84
N ASP A 153 11.37 -12.32 8.69
CA ASP A 153 10.70 -13.04 9.78
C ASP A 153 9.21 -12.67 9.93
N LYS A 154 8.56 -12.35 8.82
CA LYS A 154 7.13 -12.00 8.75
C LYS A 154 6.78 -10.78 9.61
N GLY A 155 7.61 -9.74 9.56
CA GLY A 155 7.35 -8.47 10.21
C GLY A 155 7.69 -8.41 11.70
N LYS A 156 8.43 -9.38 12.26
CA LYS A 156 8.89 -9.30 13.65
C LYS A 156 10.05 -8.33 13.82
N LYS A 157 10.89 -8.21 12.78
CA LYS A 157 11.97 -7.22 12.70
C LYS A 157 11.99 -6.59 11.33
N TRP A 158 12.35 -5.30 11.28
CA TRP A 158 12.36 -4.52 10.06
C TRP A 158 13.71 -3.84 9.85
N ASP A 159 14.23 -3.94 8.62
CA ASP A 159 15.43 -3.25 8.16
C ASP A 159 15.05 -2.11 7.21
N PHE A 160 15.29 -0.87 7.64
CA PHE A 160 15.07 0.30 6.79
C PHE A 160 16.13 0.41 5.69
N LYS A 161 15.72 0.62 4.43
CA LYS A 161 16.62 0.77 3.28
C LYS A 161 17.07 2.22 3.11
N LYS A 162 18.13 2.60 3.82
CA LYS A 162 18.67 3.98 3.88
C LYS A 162 19.29 4.49 2.59
N ASN A 163 19.63 3.61 1.66
CA ASN A 163 20.42 3.90 0.47
C ASN A 163 19.60 4.29 -0.77
N LEU A 164 18.33 4.58 -0.60
CA LEU A 164 17.47 5.07 -1.66
C LEU A 164 17.48 6.60 -1.65
N PRO A 165 18.07 7.27 -2.66
CA PRO A 165 18.18 8.73 -2.71
C PRO A 165 16.88 9.34 -3.24
N VAL A 166 15.74 9.05 -2.60
CA VAL A 166 14.42 9.52 -3.00
C VAL A 166 13.77 10.26 -1.85
N THR A 167 13.31 11.50 -2.10
CA THR A 167 12.61 12.32 -1.12
C THR A 167 11.55 13.15 -1.83
N GLN A 168 10.34 13.16 -1.30
CA GLN A 168 9.25 14.00 -1.80
C GLN A 168 9.15 15.27 -0.96
N PHE A 169 9.52 16.40 -1.56
CA PHE A 169 9.34 17.71 -0.94
C PHE A 169 7.95 18.29 -1.25
N TYR A 170 7.28 18.81 -0.24
CA TYR A 170 6.06 19.60 -0.44
C TYR A 170 6.37 21.03 -0.87
N LYS A 171 7.37 21.64 -0.24
CA LYS A 171 7.84 23.00 -0.57
C LYS A 171 9.33 23.10 -0.39
N VAL A 172 9.94 23.99 -1.14
CA VAL A 172 11.37 24.27 -1.08
C VAL A 172 11.56 25.78 -0.91
N ALA A 173 12.51 26.14 -0.06
CA ALA A 173 12.98 27.51 0.15
C ALA A 173 14.51 27.56 0.09
N VAL A 174 15.04 28.74 -0.15
CA VAL A 174 16.48 28.98 -0.10
C VAL A 174 16.78 30.16 0.82
N ASP A 175 17.97 30.18 1.41
CA ASP A 175 18.48 31.35 2.16
C ASP A 175 19.32 32.26 1.25
N ASN A 176 19.88 33.31 1.83
CA ASN A 176 20.75 34.27 1.16
C ASN A 176 22.22 34.13 1.60
N ALA A 177 22.65 32.94 2.00
CA ALA A 177 24.03 32.70 2.41
C ALA A 177 25.00 32.90 1.25
N GLU A 178 26.13 33.55 1.54
CA GLU A 178 27.22 33.80 0.58
C GLU A 178 28.42 32.91 0.90
N PRO A 179 29.20 32.43 -0.09
CA PRO A 179 29.02 32.61 -1.55
C PRO A 179 27.99 31.65 -2.18
N PHE A 180 27.44 30.70 -1.43
CA PHE A 180 26.46 29.74 -1.90
C PHE A 180 25.33 29.63 -0.89
N TYR A 181 24.10 29.69 -1.39
CA TYR A 181 22.89 29.53 -0.59
C TYR A 181 22.69 28.09 -0.12
N ASN A 182 21.89 27.92 0.91
CA ASN A 182 21.38 26.61 1.32
C ASN A 182 19.93 26.43 0.82
N ILE A 183 19.56 25.16 0.65
CA ILE A 183 18.23 24.72 0.24
C ILE A 183 17.57 24.09 1.45
N TYR A 184 16.33 24.45 1.71
CA TYR A 184 15.52 23.92 2.81
C TYR A 184 14.22 23.38 2.26
N GLY A 185 13.74 22.25 2.78
CA GLY A 185 12.47 21.69 2.38
C GLY A 185 11.85 20.82 3.44
N GLY A 186 10.52 20.97 3.59
CA GLY A 186 9.70 20.03 4.34
C GLY A 186 9.28 18.88 3.45
N THR A 187 9.49 17.66 3.90
CA THR A 187 9.04 16.46 3.22
C THR A 187 7.65 16.07 3.70
N GLN A 188 6.92 15.33 2.89
CA GLN A 188 5.67 14.76 3.33
C GLN A 188 5.97 13.68 4.38
N ASP A 189 5.25 13.75 5.52
CA ASP A 189 5.23 12.74 6.60
C ASP A 189 6.58 12.40 7.25
N ASN A 190 7.64 13.12 6.91
CA ASN A 190 8.99 12.92 7.43
C ASN A 190 9.57 14.24 7.97
N PHE A 191 10.89 14.40 7.92
CA PHE A 191 11.59 15.55 8.48
C PHE A 191 11.56 16.77 7.56
N SER A 192 11.82 17.95 8.14
CA SER A 192 12.31 19.08 7.39
C SER A 192 13.83 19.03 7.36
N ILE A 193 14.40 19.19 6.18
CA ILE A 193 15.85 19.08 5.97
C ILE A 193 16.40 20.32 5.28
N GLY A 194 17.68 20.56 5.51
CA GLY A 194 18.45 21.60 4.84
C GLY A 194 19.77 21.04 4.31
N GLY A 195 20.28 21.65 3.28
CA GLY A 195 21.57 21.29 2.72
C GLY A 195 22.15 22.38 1.82
N PRO A 196 23.48 22.37 1.55
CA PRO A 196 24.13 23.38 0.74
C PRO A 196 23.72 23.24 -0.73
N SER A 197 23.64 24.35 -1.45
CA SER A 197 23.43 24.34 -2.90
C SER A 197 24.65 23.82 -3.68
N ARG A 198 25.82 23.78 -3.04
CA ARG A 198 27.09 23.35 -3.64
C ARG A 198 28.02 22.72 -2.62
N VAL A 199 28.77 21.71 -3.04
CA VAL A 199 29.84 21.05 -2.27
C VAL A 199 31.12 20.95 -3.08
N ASN A 200 32.27 20.81 -2.39
CA ASN A 200 33.59 20.62 -3.01
C ASN A 200 33.87 19.17 -3.44
N ASN A 201 32.88 18.48 -3.91
CA ASN A 201 32.94 17.06 -4.24
C ASN A 201 32.56 16.89 -5.72
N SER A 202 33.35 16.14 -6.48
CA SER A 202 33.16 15.93 -7.91
C SER A 202 31.87 15.14 -8.24
N HIS A 203 31.33 14.42 -7.25
CA HIS A 203 30.12 13.64 -7.39
C HIS A 203 28.84 14.42 -7.00
N GLY A 204 28.96 15.67 -6.58
CA GLY A 204 27.85 16.51 -6.13
C GLY A 204 27.42 16.23 -4.70
N LEU A 205 26.20 16.63 -4.38
CA LEU A 205 25.59 16.44 -3.06
C LEU A 205 25.35 14.97 -2.74
N SER A 206 25.58 14.60 -1.50
CA SER A 206 25.32 13.27 -0.95
C SER A 206 24.45 13.34 0.31
N ASN A 207 23.95 12.22 0.81
CA ASN A 207 23.09 12.20 2.00
C ASN A 207 23.72 12.83 3.26
N GLN A 208 25.04 12.76 3.38
CA GLN A 208 25.77 13.36 4.53
C GLN A 208 25.82 14.89 4.51
N ASP A 209 25.51 15.51 3.37
CA ASP A 209 25.50 16.98 3.21
C ASP A 209 24.19 17.59 3.69
N TRP A 210 23.18 16.76 3.95
CA TRP A 210 21.87 17.16 4.45
C TRP A 210 21.79 17.06 5.98
N PHE A 211 21.14 18.01 6.59
CA PHE A 211 20.91 18.08 8.03
C PHE A 211 19.41 18.27 8.33
N ILE A 212 18.96 17.70 9.43
CA ILE A 212 17.59 17.86 9.91
C ILE A 212 17.47 19.26 10.52
N THR A 213 16.45 20.01 10.09
CA THR A 213 16.18 21.36 10.61
C THR A 213 15.09 21.35 11.68
N HIS A 214 14.23 20.34 11.68
CA HIS A 214 13.17 20.14 12.66
C HIS A 214 12.67 18.70 12.60
#